data_055d6154d2867d614b12c62a90214e1a
#
_entry.id   055d6154d2867d614b12c62a90214e1a
#
_cell.length_a   1.000
_cell.length_b   1.000
_cell.length_c   1.000
_cell.angle_alpha   90.00
_cell.angle_beta   90.00
_cell.angle_gamma   90.00
#
_symmetry.space_group_name_H-M   'P 1'
#
loop_
_entity.id
_entity.type
_entity.pdbx_description
1 polymer ?
#
loop_
_entity_poly.entity_id
_entity_poly.type
_entity_poly.pdbx_seq_one_letter_code
_entity_poly.pdbx_strand_id
1 'polypeptide(L)' 'IFGIVMTMYDSRTNLSNQVVNEVRSFFGKTVFETMIPRTVKLSEAPSYGQPIIEYAPDNKGTEAYNELAREVIARG' A
#
# COMPACT_ATOMS: atom_id res chain seq x y z
N ILE A 1 -10.87 -6.37 13.36
CA ILE A 1 -10.02 -5.94 12.22
C ILE A 1 -8.82 -5.19 12.78
N PHE A 2 -7.62 -5.65 12.45
CA PHE A 2 -6.38 -5.00 12.88
C PHE A 2 -6.17 -3.65 12.18
N GLY A 3 -6.47 -3.60 10.89
CA GLY A 3 -6.35 -2.38 10.12
C GLY A 3 -6.73 -2.57 8.65
N ILE A 4 -6.83 -1.45 7.97
CA ILE A 4 -7.14 -1.41 6.53
C ILE A 4 -6.00 -0.69 5.82
N VAL A 5 -5.44 -1.32 4.78
CA VAL A 5 -4.41 -0.70 3.95
C VAL A 5 -4.98 -0.42 2.56
N MET A 6 -4.73 0.79 2.06
CA MET A 6 -5.13 1.16 0.71
C MET A 6 -4.06 0.70 -0.28
N THR A 7 -4.48 -0.05 -1.31
CA THR A 7 -3.58 -0.56 -2.34
C THR A 7 -3.91 0.05 -3.70
N MET A 8 -3.01 -0.07 -4.65
CA MET A 8 -3.16 0.47 -6.01
C MET A 8 -3.44 1.98 -6.01
N TYR A 9 -2.90 2.69 -5.01
CA TYR A 9 -3.09 4.12 -4.90
C TYR A 9 -2.34 4.86 -6.00
N ASP A 10 -3.02 5.78 -6.67
CA ASP A 10 -2.41 6.67 -7.66
C ASP A 10 -2.74 8.12 -7.28
N SER A 11 -1.73 8.82 -6.76
CA SER A 11 -1.89 10.20 -6.29
C SER A 11 -2.26 11.19 -7.40
N ARG A 12 -2.09 10.78 -8.67
CA ARG A 12 -2.42 11.63 -9.81
C ARG A 12 -3.91 11.63 -10.13
N THR A 13 -4.69 10.72 -9.57
CA THR A 13 -6.12 10.63 -9.87
C THR A 13 -6.98 11.17 -8.72
N ASN A 14 -8.00 11.93 -9.06
CA ASN A 14 -8.96 12.41 -8.08
C ASN A 14 -9.77 11.27 -7.47
N LEU A 15 -10.04 10.24 -8.26
CA LEU A 15 -10.81 9.08 -7.80
C LEU A 15 -10.10 8.38 -6.66
N SER A 16 -8.79 8.10 -6.79
CA SER A 16 -8.02 7.48 -5.73
C SER A 16 -8.05 8.32 -4.45
N ASN A 17 -7.88 9.63 -4.58
CA ASN A 17 -7.90 10.52 -3.43
C ASN A 17 -9.27 10.58 -2.76
N GLN A 18 -10.34 10.56 -3.53
CA GLN A 18 -11.70 10.52 -2.99
C GLN A 18 -11.96 9.23 -2.21
N VAL A 19 -11.55 8.10 -2.77
CA VAL A 19 -11.71 6.80 -2.11
C VAL A 19 -10.95 6.77 -0.78
N VAL A 20 -9.71 7.24 -0.77
CA VAL A 20 -8.90 7.30 0.46
C VAL A 20 -9.59 8.16 1.51
N ASN A 21 -10.07 9.34 1.12
CA ASN A 21 -10.73 10.25 2.05
C ASN A 21 -12.02 9.65 2.62
N GLU A 22 -12.83 8.99 1.79
CA GLU A 22 -14.05 8.33 2.24
C GLU A 22 -13.76 7.19 3.21
N VAL A 23 -12.79 6.33 2.89
CA VAL A 23 -12.43 5.22 3.75
C VAL A 23 -11.91 5.72 5.10
N ARG A 24 -11.06 6.74 5.09
CA ARG A 24 -10.56 7.34 6.34
C ARG A 24 -11.66 8.00 7.15
N SER A 25 -12.64 8.60 6.48
CA SER A 25 -13.78 9.21 7.15
C SER A 25 -14.63 8.16 7.89
N PHE A 26 -14.83 6.98 7.30
CA PHE A 26 -15.62 5.92 7.91
C PHE A 26 -14.85 5.13 8.97
N PHE A 27 -13.60 4.82 8.73
CA PHE A 27 -12.83 3.89 9.56
C PHE A 27 -11.79 4.56 10.45
N GLY A 28 -11.49 5.83 10.19
CA GLY A 28 -10.59 6.62 11.04
C GLY A 28 -9.21 5.98 11.19
N LYS A 29 -8.79 5.79 12.43
CA LYS A 29 -7.45 5.26 12.76
C LYS A 29 -7.26 3.79 12.39
N THR A 30 -8.33 3.08 12.03
CA THR A 30 -8.21 1.70 11.54
C THR A 30 -7.50 1.65 10.20
N VAL A 31 -7.57 2.72 9.41
CA VAL A 31 -6.86 2.80 8.14
C VAL A 31 -5.38 3.11 8.41
N PHE A 32 -4.48 2.31 7.84
CA PHE A 32 -3.05 2.57 7.94
C PHE A 32 -2.68 3.85 7.18
N GLU A 33 -1.69 4.58 7.67
CA GLU A 33 -1.19 5.77 6.98
C GLU A 33 -0.44 5.37 5.70
N THR A 34 0.23 4.22 5.72
CA THR A 34 0.93 3.71 4.56
C THR A 34 -0.06 3.29 3.49
N MET A 35 0.18 3.74 2.26
CA MET A 35 -0.60 3.36 1.08
C MET A 35 0.32 2.68 0.08
N ILE A 36 -0.14 1.58 -0.51
CA ILE A 36 0.65 0.84 -1.50
C ILE A 36 0.38 1.46 -2.87
N PRO A 37 1.38 2.08 -3.50
CA PRO A 37 1.17 2.74 -4.78
C PRO A 37 0.99 1.74 -5.91
N ARG A 38 0.32 2.19 -6.96
CA ARG A 38 0.22 1.41 -8.19
C ARG A 38 1.54 1.49 -8.94
N THR A 39 2.22 0.35 -9.10
CA THR A 39 3.45 0.27 -9.88
C THR A 39 3.40 -0.94 -10.80
N VAL A 40 4.08 -0.81 -11.94
CA VAL A 40 4.18 -1.92 -12.90
C VAL A 40 4.89 -3.11 -12.26
N LYS A 41 5.92 -2.87 -11.47
CA LYS A 41 6.69 -3.92 -10.81
C LYS A 41 5.85 -4.74 -9.83
N LEU A 42 4.93 -4.10 -9.09
CA LEU A 42 4.01 -4.81 -8.22
C LEU A 42 3.08 -5.74 -9.01
N SER A 43 2.64 -5.29 -10.19
CA SER A 43 1.80 -6.10 -11.07
C SER A 43 2.57 -7.23 -11.72
N GLU A 44 3.86 -7.03 -12.00
CA GLU A 44 4.71 -8.04 -12.65
C GLU A 44 5.19 -9.14 -11.70
N ALA A 45 5.49 -8.81 -10.45
CA ALA A 45 6.12 -9.73 -9.51
C ALA A 45 5.41 -11.10 -9.43
N PRO A 46 4.07 -11.17 -9.29
CA PRO A 46 3.39 -12.47 -9.26
C PRO A 46 3.58 -13.29 -10.53
N SER A 47 3.71 -12.64 -11.68
CA SER A 47 3.93 -13.32 -12.97
C SER A 47 5.26 -14.06 -13.00
N TYR A 48 6.23 -13.62 -12.22
CA TYR A 48 7.54 -14.27 -12.10
C TYR A 48 7.64 -15.16 -10.87
N GLY A 49 6.55 -15.31 -10.11
CA GLY A 49 6.51 -16.13 -8.91
C GLY A 49 7.38 -15.59 -7.78
N GLN A 50 7.62 -14.28 -7.74
CA GLN A 50 8.47 -13.65 -6.74
C GLN A 50 7.73 -12.56 -5.97
N PRO A 51 7.99 -12.43 -4.65
CA PRO A 51 7.51 -11.26 -3.92
C PRO A 51 8.23 -10.01 -4.42
N ILE A 52 7.56 -8.86 -4.30
CA ILE A 52 8.10 -7.58 -4.79
C ILE A 52 9.49 -7.26 -4.20
N ILE A 53 9.74 -7.66 -2.97
CA ILE A 53 11.01 -7.42 -2.29
C ILE A 53 12.17 -8.10 -3.02
N GLU A 54 11.94 -9.31 -3.55
CA GLU A 54 12.95 -10.05 -4.32
C GLU A 54 13.00 -9.58 -5.76
N TYR A 55 11.83 -9.31 -6.36
CA TYR A 55 11.75 -8.96 -7.79
C TYR A 55 12.29 -7.56 -8.07
N ALA A 56 11.97 -6.60 -7.23
CA ALA A 56 12.38 -5.20 -7.43
C ALA A 56 12.64 -4.52 -6.09
N PRO A 57 13.81 -4.80 -5.45
CA PRO A 57 14.08 -4.30 -4.10
C PRO A 57 14.14 -2.77 -3.99
N ASP A 58 14.42 -2.07 -5.09
CA ASP A 58 14.52 -0.60 -5.09
C ASP A 58 13.24 0.09 -5.58
N ASN A 59 12.16 -0.68 -5.77
CA ASN A 59 10.91 -0.14 -6.28
C ASN A 59 10.11 0.55 -5.15
N LYS A 60 9.30 1.54 -5.54
CA LYS A 60 8.40 2.23 -4.60
C LYS A 60 7.42 1.28 -3.91
N GLY A 61 6.99 0.23 -4.61
CA GLY A 61 6.14 -0.79 -4.02
C GLY A 61 6.83 -1.52 -2.87
N THR A 62 8.11 -1.85 -3.05
CA THR A 62 8.91 -2.48 -2.00
C THR A 62 9.04 -1.56 -0.79
N GLU A 63 9.35 -0.29 -1.01
CA GLU A 63 9.43 0.71 0.06
C GLU A 63 8.10 0.82 0.82
N ALA A 64 6.99 0.85 0.11
CA ALA A 64 5.68 0.94 0.72
C ALA A 64 5.36 -0.28 1.59
N TYR A 65 5.68 -1.49 1.14
CA TYR A 65 5.49 -2.69 1.94
C TYR A 65 6.38 -2.70 3.18
N ASN A 66 7.62 -2.20 3.08
CA ASN A 66 8.50 -2.07 4.23
C ASN A 66 7.95 -1.08 5.25
N GLU A 67 7.42 0.05 4.77
CA GLU A 67 6.74 1.04 5.62
C GLU A 67 5.52 0.44 6.30
N LEU A 68 4.72 -0.31 5.56
CA LEU A 68 3.54 -0.99 6.10
C LEU A 68 3.94 -1.96 7.21
N ALA A 69 5.02 -2.73 7.00
CA ALA A 69 5.51 -3.66 8.01
C ALA A 69 5.89 -2.94 9.30
N ARG A 70 6.57 -1.81 9.19
CA ARG A 70 6.93 -0.99 10.36
C ARG A 70 5.70 -0.47 11.08
N GLU A 71 4.71 -0.03 10.34
CA GLU A 71 3.45 0.49 10.91
C GLU A 71 2.67 -0.61 11.62
N VAL A 72 2.61 -1.80 11.03
CA VAL A 72 1.98 -2.97 11.64
C VAL A 72 2.66 -3.32 12.97
N ILE A 73 3.99 -3.35 12.99
CA ILE A 73 4.76 -3.62 14.20
C ILE A 73 4.50 -2.55 15.26
N ALA A 74 4.44 -1.29 14.85
CA ALA A 74 4.20 -0.18 15.78
C ALA A 74 2.81 -0.23 16.42
N ARG A 75 1.81 -0.73 15.69
CA ARG A 75 0.44 -0.89 16.21
C ARG A 75 0.27 -2.13 17.07
N GLY A 76 1.05 -3.14 16.76
CA GLY A 76 0.99 -4.42 17.46
C GLY A 76 1.70 -4.42 18.77
#